data_abce0e7fbd0e9c566062a7ab880aef69
#
_entry.id   abce0e7fbd0e9c566062a7ab880aef69
#
_cell.length_a   1.000
_cell.length_b   1.000
_cell.length_c   1.000
_cell.angle_alpha   90.00
_cell.angle_beta   90.00
_cell.angle_gamma   90.00
#
_symmetry.space_group_name_H-M   'P 1'
#
loop_
_entity.id
_entity.type
_entity.pdbx_description
1 polymer ?
#
loop_
_entity_poly.entity_id
_entity_poly.type
_entity_poly.pdbx_seq_one_letter_code
_entity_poly.pdbx_strand_id
1 'polypeptide(L)'
;MVDVNVNGTKNIVELCLRHNVKKLVHTSSVHAIPEKSHGETITEVSEFDPKSVHGLYAKTKAAASQIVLNAVKQGLNASIVHPSGIIGPGDYGRTHLTQLVISYLNGTLTACVNGGYDFVDVRDVADGIISCVENGRAGECYILSNQFYTIQEVLDDLHEITGKRRLKSVLPLWFAKLTAPLAEVWYKMLRQPPLYTSYSLYTLESNGNFSHDKATQE
;
A
#
# COMPACT_ATOMS: atom_id res chain seq x y z
N MET A 1 9.56 -12.41 -3.96
CA MET A 1 8.61 -11.79 -3.01
C MET A 1 8.49 -12.61 -1.71
N VAL A 2 8.14 -13.90 -1.75
CA VAL A 2 8.09 -14.74 -0.52
C VAL A 2 9.41 -14.71 0.23
N ASP A 3 10.52 -14.94 -0.45
CA ASP A 3 11.86 -14.95 0.16
C ASP A 3 12.19 -13.65 0.89
N VAL A 4 11.92 -12.50 0.26
CA VAL A 4 12.21 -11.19 0.86
C VAL A 4 11.23 -10.87 1.99
N ASN A 5 9.92 -10.99 1.74
CA ASN A 5 8.91 -10.55 2.69
C ASN A 5 8.74 -11.52 3.87
N VAL A 6 8.82 -12.83 3.63
CA VAL A 6 8.55 -13.84 4.68
C VAL A 6 9.84 -14.32 5.32
N ASN A 7 10.77 -14.87 4.52
CA ASN A 7 12.01 -15.38 5.05
C ASN A 7 12.93 -14.26 5.58
N GLY A 8 12.97 -13.11 4.88
CA GLY A 8 13.68 -11.92 5.35
C GLY A 8 13.15 -11.45 6.71
N THR A 9 11.82 -11.39 6.88
CA THR A 9 11.21 -11.02 8.18
C THR A 9 11.56 -12.03 9.27
N LYS A 10 11.55 -13.34 8.99
CA LYS A 10 11.99 -14.38 9.96
C LYS A 10 13.42 -14.11 10.43
N ASN A 11 14.33 -13.90 9.48
CA ASN A 11 15.74 -13.66 9.80
C ASN A 11 15.91 -12.41 10.69
N ILE A 12 15.21 -11.32 10.36
CA ILE A 12 15.27 -10.09 11.17
C ILE A 12 14.72 -10.32 12.58
N VAL A 13 13.57 -10.98 12.69
CA VAL A 13 12.94 -11.29 13.98
C VAL A 13 13.87 -12.16 14.85
N GLU A 14 14.45 -13.22 14.29
CA GLU A 14 15.39 -14.09 15.00
C GLU A 14 16.63 -13.32 15.48
N LEU A 15 17.17 -12.43 14.64
CA LEU A 15 18.30 -11.57 15.02
C LEU A 15 17.89 -10.56 16.11
N CYS A 16 16.72 -9.96 16.02
CA CYS A 16 16.20 -9.04 17.04
C CYS A 16 16.08 -9.73 18.41
N LEU A 17 15.53 -10.95 18.44
CA LEU A 17 15.42 -11.74 19.68
C LEU A 17 16.82 -12.12 20.22
N ARG A 18 17.72 -12.61 19.36
CA ARG A 18 19.08 -13.02 19.73
C ARG A 18 19.91 -11.88 20.31
N HIS A 19 19.78 -10.68 19.75
CA HIS A 19 20.57 -9.51 20.12
C HIS A 19 19.85 -8.54 21.07
N ASN A 20 18.70 -8.93 21.62
CA ASN A 20 17.90 -8.13 22.55
C ASN A 20 17.63 -6.71 22.01
N VAL A 21 17.19 -6.62 20.75
CA VAL A 21 16.85 -5.34 20.12
C VAL A 21 15.73 -4.69 20.92
N LYS A 22 15.92 -3.43 21.33
CA LYS A 22 15.00 -2.72 22.23
C LYS A 22 13.61 -2.49 21.63
N LYS A 23 13.55 -2.25 20.33
CA LYS A 23 12.30 -2.02 19.60
C LYS A 23 12.44 -2.40 18.13
N LEU A 24 11.46 -3.10 17.59
CA LEU A 24 11.28 -3.36 16.16
C LEU A 24 9.96 -2.71 15.69
N VAL A 25 10.03 -1.86 14.70
CA VAL A 25 8.83 -1.41 13.96
C VAL A 25 8.84 -2.09 12.59
N HIS A 26 7.83 -2.92 12.34
CA HIS A 26 7.68 -3.64 11.08
C HIS A 26 6.73 -2.88 10.13
N THR A 27 7.24 -2.44 9.00
CA THR A 27 6.40 -1.82 7.96
C THR A 27 5.73 -2.88 7.10
N SER A 28 4.45 -3.09 7.35
CA SER A 28 3.58 -3.97 6.59
C SER A 28 2.87 -3.21 5.45
N SER A 29 1.57 -3.36 5.32
CA SER A 29 0.69 -2.65 4.38
C SER A 29 -0.76 -2.87 4.80
N VAL A 30 -1.67 -1.95 4.50
CA VAL A 30 -3.11 -2.17 4.65
C VAL A 30 -3.62 -3.39 3.88
N HIS A 31 -2.95 -3.78 2.80
CA HIS A 31 -3.27 -5.02 2.07
C HIS A 31 -3.08 -6.32 2.88
N ALA A 32 -2.36 -6.27 4.01
CA ALA A 32 -2.26 -7.42 4.91
C ALA A 32 -3.52 -7.62 5.77
N ILE A 33 -4.39 -6.61 5.84
CA ILE A 33 -5.63 -6.62 6.60
C ILE A 33 -6.75 -7.14 5.70
N PRO A 34 -7.63 -8.02 6.18
CA PRO A 34 -8.77 -8.49 5.40
C PRO A 34 -9.67 -7.34 4.96
N GLU A 35 -10.08 -7.38 3.70
CA GLU A 35 -11.01 -6.40 3.14
C GLU A 35 -12.40 -6.56 3.78
N LYS A 36 -13.07 -5.45 4.04
CA LYS A 36 -14.47 -5.40 4.45
C LYS A 36 -15.36 -4.99 3.28
N SER A 37 -16.67 -5.16 3.43
CA SER A 37 -17.64 -4.71 2.41
C SER A 37 -17.53 -3.21 2.17
N HIS A 38 -17.87 -2.76 0.96
CA HIS A 38 -17.90 -1.33 0.67
C HIS A 38 -18.82 -0.57 1.65
N GLY A 39 -18.32 0.56 2.14
CA GLY A 39 -19.01 1.38 3.14
C GLY A 39 -18.65 1.04 4.59
N GLU A 40 -18.02 -0.11 4.85
CA GLU A 40 -17.48 -0.44 6.17
C GLU A 40 -16.06 0.11 6.33
N THR A 41 -15.76 0.63 7.51
CA THR A 41 -14.41 1.12 7.83
C THR A 41 -13.50 -0.04 8.22
N ILE A 42 -12.35 -0.12 7.56
CA ILE A 42 -11.29 -1.09 7.86
C ILE A 42 -10.43 -0.53 8.99
N THR A 43 -10.27 -1.34 10.04
CA THR A 43 -9.47 -1.04 11.23
C THR A 43 -8.39 -2.09 11.41
N GLU A 44 -7.49 -1.86 12.35
CA GLU A 44 -6.44 -2.81 12.70
C GLU A 44 -7.01 -4.16 13.18
N VAL A 45 -6.22 -5.21 12.94
CA VAL A 45 -6.52 -6.58 13.39
C VAL A 45 -5.41 -7.07 14.30
N SER A 46 -5.75 -8.01 15.19
CA SER A 46 -4.81 -8.63 16.14
C SER A 46 -4.17 -9.93 15.62
N GLU A 47 -4.64 -10.44 14.48
CA GLU A 47 -4.13 -11.65 13.84
C GLU A 47 -4.20 -11.53 12.33
N PHE A 48 -3.24 -12.16 11.63
CA PHE A 48 -3.13 -12.13 10.17
C PHE A 48 -3.18 -13.54 9.61
N ASP A 49 -4.18 -13.82 8.75
CA ASP A 49 -4.24 -15.05 7.96
C ASP A 49 -3.98 -14.73 6.47
N PRO A 50 -2.89 -15.27 5.88
CA PRO A 50 -2.64 -15.09 4.45
C PRO A 50 -3.75 -15.60 3.53
N LYS A 51 -4.67 -16.45 4.02
CA LYS A 51 -5.79 -16.96 3.24
C LYS A 51 -6.96 -15.96 3.16
N SER A 52 -7.04 -15.03 4.09
CA SER A 52 -8.11 -14.03 4.18
C SER A 52 -7.89 -12.81 3.27
N VAL A 53 -6.75 -12.72 2.59
CA VAL A 53 -6.38 -11.58 1.74
C VAL A 53 -6.12 -11.99 0.30
N HIS A 54 -6.27 -11.05 -0.64
CA HIS A 54 -6.16 -11.32 -2.06
C HIS A 54 -4.79 -10.90 -2.63
N GLY A 55 -4.23 -11.77 -3.47
CA GLY A 55 -2.97 -11.53 -4.19
C GLY A 55 -1.72 -11.92 -3.40
N LEU A 56 -0.65 -12.20 -4.13
CA LEU A 56 0.61 -12.70 -3.55
C LEU A 56 1.26 -11.66 -2.62
N TYR A 57 1.20 -10.38 -2.99
CA TYR A 57 1.75 -9.30 -2.18
C TYR A 57 1.08 -9.25 -0.80
N ALA A 58 -0.26 -9.17 -0.77
CA ALA A 58 -1.05 -9.15 0.45
C ALA A 58 -0.78 -10.37 1.33
N LYS A 59 -0.78 -11.58 0.72
CA LYS A 59 -0.50 -12.84 1.42
C LYS A 59 0.89 -12.86 2.08
N THR A 60 1.90 -12.35 1.39
CA THR A 60 3.26 -12.31 1.95
C THR A 60 3.40 -11.27 3.05
N LYS A 61 2.70 -10.12 2.95
CA LYS A 61 2.66 -9.11 4.01
C LYS A 61 1.89 -9.59 5.24
N ALA A 62 0.75 -10.27 5.07
CA ALA A 62 0.01 -10.89 6.17
C ALA A 62 0.85 -11.96 6.89
N ALA A 63 1.52 -12.85 6.13
CA ALA A 63 2.41 -13.85 6.70
C ALA A 63 3.57 -13.22 7.50
N ALA A 64 4.19 -12.16 6.98
CA ALA A 64 5.26 -11.44 7.65
C ALA A 64 4.77 -10.76 8.93
N SER A 65 3.60 -10.10 8.89
CA SER A 65 2.99 -9.49 10.07
C SER A 65 2.70 -10.54 11.16
N GLN A 66 2.17 -11.71 10.79
CA GLN A 66 1.91 -12.79 11.75
C GLN A 66 3.20 -13.32 12.39
N ILE A 67 4.31 -13.40 11.64
CA ILE A 67 5.62 -13.78 12.19
C ILE A 67 6.06 -12.80 13.27
N VAL A 68 5.90 -11.49 13.02
CA VAL A 68 6.24 -10.45 14.00
C VAL A 68 5.37 -10.58 15.26
N LEU A 69 4.04 -10.74 15.12
CA LEU A 69 3.14 -10.93 16.27
C LEU A 69 3.48 -12.21 17.07
N ASN A 70 3.86 -13.29 16.40
CA ASN A 70 4.30 -14.51 17.08
C ASN A 70 5.60 -14.29 17.88
N ALA A 71 6.51 -13.43 17.40
CA ALA A 71 7.72 -13.09 18.11
C ALA A 71 7.48 -12.17 19.32
N VAL A 72 6.44 -11.33 19.27
CA VAL A 72 5.99 -10.56 20.44
C VAL A 72 5.57 -11.51 21.57
N LYS A 73 4.88 -12.61 21.27
CA LYS A 73 4.52 -13.64 22.26
C LYS A 73 5.76 -14.31 22.88
N GLN A 74 6.93 -14.21 22.23
CA GLN A 74 8.22 -14.70 22.71
C GLN A 74 9.07 -13.62 23.43
N GLY A 75 8.50 -12.43 23.64
CA GLY A 75 9.16 -11.32 24.36
C GLY A 75 9.77 -10.24 23.47
N LEU A 76 9.65 -10.30 22.14
CA LEU A 76 10.10 -9.21 21.27
C LEU A 76 9.22 -7.97 21.46
N ASN A 77 9.83 -6.83 21.76
CA ASN A 77 9.13 -5.55 21.72
C ASN A 77 9.01 -5.09 20.25
N ALA A 78 7.90 -5.44 19.60
CA ALA A 78 7.66 -5.06 18.22
C ALA A 78 6.25 -4.49 18.03
N SER A 79 6.13 -3.52 17.12
CA SER A 79 4.86 -2.95 16.62
C SER A 79 4.83 -3.01 15.11
N ILE A 80 3.64 -2.96 14.52
CA ILE A 80 3.47 -3.05 13.08
C ILE A 80 2.77 -1.79 12.58
N VAL A 81 3.30 -1.16 11.53
CA VAL A 81 2.62 -0.08 10.82
C VAL A 81 2.11 -0.56 9.46
N HIS A 82 0.91 -0.13 9.10
CA HIS A 82 0.21 -0.49 7.88
C HIS A 82 -0.06 0.76 7.04
N PRO A 83 0.92 1.23 6.24
CA PRO A 83 0.65 2.35 5.33
C PRO A 83 -0.37 1.97 4.27
N SER A 84 -1.20 2.94 3.87
CA SER A 84 -2.07 2.87 2.68
C SER A 84 -1.28 3.16 1.40
N GLY A 85 -1.86 3.81 0.41
CA GLY A 85 -1.18 4.20 -0.83
C GLY A 85 -0.23 5.35 -0.59
N ILE A 86 1.06 5.07 -0.52
CA ILE A 86 2.07 6.10 -0.27
C ILE A 86 2.27 6.96 -1.51
N ILE A 87 2.14 8.29 -1.34
CA ILE A 87 2.44 9.31 -2.34
C ILE A 87 3.45 10.29 -1.78
N GLY A 88 4.29 10.88 -2.63
CA GLY A 88 5.21 11.95 -2.22
C GLY A 88 6.54 11.94 -2.95
N PRO A 89 7.46 12.82 -2.55
CA PRO A 89 8.77 12.94 -3.17
C PRO A 89 9.68 11.74 -2.86
N GLY A 90 10.68 11.53 -3.72
CA GLY A 90 11.73 10.53 -3.48
C GLY A 90 11.45 9.13 -4.00
N ASP A 91 10.38 8.91 -4.77
CA ASP A 91 10.12 7.62 -5.41
C ASP A 91 11.03 7.43 -6.65
N TYR A 92 12.28 7.09 -6.41
CA TYR A 92 13.25 6.77 -7.46
C TYR A 92 12.96 5.43 -8.16
N GLY A 93 12.16 4.56 -7.52
CA GLY A 93 11.72 3.28 -8.09
C GLY A 93 10.63 3.43 -9.14
N ARG A 94 10.03 4.61 -9.25
CA ARG A 94 8.96 4.95 -10.20
C ARG A 94 7.80 3.97 -10.12
N THR A 95 7.14 3.92 -8.97
CA THR A 95 5.93 3.10 -8.76
C THR A 95 4.82 3.47 -9.74
N HIS A 96 3.74 2.70 -9.79
CA HIS A 96 2.64 2.93 -10.73
C HIS A 96 2.04 4.34 -10.61
N LEU A 97 1.92 4.89 -9.41
CA LEU A 97 1.39 6.23 -9.20
C LEU A 97 2.36 7.30 -9.74
N THR A 98 3.65 7.17 -9.46
CA THR A 98 4.69 8.06 -10.00
C THR A 98 4.72 7.99 -11.53
N GLN A 99 4.57 6.80 -12.13
CA GLN A 99 4.48 6.64 -13.59
C GLN A 99 3.23 7.31 -14.17
N LEU A 100 2.10 7.24 -13.48
CA LEU A 100 0.87 7.92 -13.88
C LEU A 100 1.08 9.44 -13.91
N VAL A 101 1.67 10.01 -12.84
CA VAL A 101 2.01 11.44 -12.78
C VAL A 101 2.97 11.84 -13.90
N ILE A 102 4.05 11.08 -14.11
CA ILE A 102 5.03 11.36 -15.19
C ILE A 102 4.35 11.28 -16.55
N SER A 103 3.52 10.29 -16.80
CA SER A 103 2.80 10.13 -18.07
C SER A 103 1.82 11.28 -18.33
N TYR A 104 1.14 11.74 -17.27
CA TYR A 104 0.30 12.94 -17.34
C TYR A 104 1.14 14.19 -17.69
N LEU A 105 2.23 14.43 -16.98
CA LEU A 105 3.11 15.58 -17.20
C LEU A 105 3.73 15.60 -18.60
N ASN A 106 4.05 14.43 -19.14
CA ASN A 106 4.59 14.28 -20.50
C ASN A 106 3.51 14.32 -21.60
N GLY A 107 2.22 14.35 -21.22
CA GLY A 107 1.11 14.35 -22.18
C GLY A 107 0.87 13.01 -22.87
N THR A 108 1.47 11.94 -22.39
CA THR A 108 1.32 10.58 -22.94
C THR A 108 0.13 9.82 -22.35
N LEU A 109 -0.41 10.27 -21.21
CA LEU A 109 -1.60 9.71 -20.62
C LEU A 109 -2.84 10.16 -21.38
N THR A 110 -3.56 9.22 -22.00
CA THR A 110 -4.73 9.50 -22.84
C THR A 110 -6.05 9.28 -22.13
N ALA A 111 -6.09 8.40 -21.14
CA ALA A 111 -7.27 8.07 -20.34
C ALA A 111 -6.86 7.59 -18.94
N CYS A 112 -7.75 7.72 -17.97
CA CYS A 112 -7.63 7.07 -16.67
C CYS A 112 -8.68 5.97 -16.51
N VAL A 113 -8.59 5.21 -15.43
CA VAL A 113 -9.55 4.18 -15.07
C VAL A 113 -10.40 4.70 -13.91
N ASN A 114 -11.70 4.38 -13.91
CA ASN A 114 -12.54 4.69 -12.77
C ASN A 114 -12.14 3.84 -11.56
N GLY A 115 -12.06 4.49 -10.40
CA GLY A 115 -11.66 3.90 -9.13
C GLY A 115 -10.78 4.83 -8.34
N GLY A 116 -10.49 4.45 -7.10
CA GLY A 116 -9.71 5.27 -6.19
C GLY A 116 -9.00 4.43 -5.15
N TYR A 117 -8.25 5.11 -4.33
CA TYR A 117 -7.53 4.51 -3.23
C TYR A 117 -7.31 5.53 -2.10
N ASP A 118 -7.07 5.04 -0.88
CA ASP A 118 -6.59 5.91 0.19
C ASP A 118 -5.11 6.24 -0.05
N PHE A 119 -4.76 7.51 -0.01
CA PHE A 119 -3.39 7.98 -0.18
C PHE A 119 -2.91 8.72 1.07
N VAL A 120 -1.67 8.45 1.44
CA VAL A 120 -0.96 9.09 2.56
C VAL A 120 0.39 9.64 2.10
N ASP A 121 0.78 10.81 2.59
CA ASP A 121 2.09 11.38 2.25
C ASP A 121 3.22 10.54 2.86
N VAL A 122 4.28 10.32 2.10
CA VAL A 122 5.46 9.55 2.53
C VAL A 122 6.13 10.15 3.77
N ARG A 123 6.03 11.46 3.97
CA ARG A 123 6.58 12.16 5.14
C ARG A 123 5.76 11.83 6.39
N ASP A 124 4.43 11.83 6.28
CA ASP A 124 3.53 11.43 7.38
C ASP A 124 3.74 9.95 7.74
N VAL A 125 3.98 9.10 6.73
CA VAL A 125 4.35 7.69 6.99
C VAL A 125 5.67 7.59 7.73
N ALA A 126 6.68 8.38 7.34
CA ALA A 126 7.98 8.39 8.03
C ALA A 126 7.85 8.87 9.47
N ASP A 127 7.10 9.96 9.70
CA ASP A 127 6.84 10.49 11.04
C ASP A 127 6.03 9.50 11.89
N GLY A 128 5.03 8.84 11.32
CA GLY A 128 4.28 7.77 11.98
C GLY A 128 5.15 6.57 12.37
N ILE A 129 6.11 6.18 11.52
CA ILE A 129 7.09 5.11 11.85
C ILE A 129 7.99 5.55 13.02
N ILE A 130 8.50 6.79 13.01
CA ILE A 130 9.33 7.34 14.07
C ILE A 130 8.54 7.41 15.38
N SER A 131 7.33 7.97 15.36
CA SER A 131 6.45 7.99 16.53
C SER A 131 6.16 6.57 17.06
N CYS A 132 5.97 5.59 16.18
CA CYS A 132 5.75 4.21 16.58
C CYS A 132 6.99 3.57 17.26
N VAL A 133 8.22 4.06 16.99
CA VAL A 133 9.42 3.61 17.74
C VAL A 133 9.32 4.08 19.19
N GLU A 134 8.85 5.28 19.43
CA GLU A 134 8.82 5.92 20.75
C GLU A 134 7.58 5.51 21.55
N ASN A 135 6.41 5.53 20.93
CA ASN A 135 5.11 5.42 21.59
C ASN A 135 4.39 4.11 21.30
N GLY A 136 4.70 3.43 20.19
CA GLY A 136 3.97 2.24 19.77
C GLY A 136 4.06 1.09 20.79
N ARG A 137 2.92 0.49 21.12
CA ARG A 137 2.83 -0.61 22.09
C ARG A 137 3.23 -1.95 21.44
N ALA A 138 3.89 -2.81 22.21
CA ALA A 138 4.26 -4.15 21.74
C ALA A 138 3.04 -4.98 21.36
N GLY A 139 3.06 -5.59 20.19
CA GLY A 139 1.97 -6.40 19.66
C GLY A 139 0.85 -5.61 18.98
N GLU A 140 0.93 -4.29 18.98
CA GLU A 140 -0.09 -3.45 18.36
C GLU A 140 0.23 -3.12 16.91
N CYS A 141 -0.85 -2.92 16.15
CA CYS A 141 -0.84 -2.52 14.74
C CYS A 141 -1.40 -1.11 14.61
N TYR A 142 -0.86 -0.34 13.68
CA TYR A 142 -1.26 1.05 13.42
C TYR A 142 -1.43 1.26 11.92
N ILE A 143 -2.62 1.65 11.49
CA ILE A 143 -2.88 2.04 10.10
C ILE A 143 -2.41 3.49 9.92
N LEU A 144 -1.56 3.69 8.91
CA LEU A 144 -1.12 5.01 8.47
C LEU A 144 -1.80 5.32 7.13
N SER A 145 -2.97 5.92 7.22
CA SER A 145 -3.81 6.33 6.10
C SER A 145 -4.16 7.81 6.23
N ASN A 146 -4.73 8.40 5.19
CA ASN A 146 -5.19 9.78 5.27
C ASN A 146 -6.57 9.91 4.63
N GLN A 147 -6.64 9.95 3.29
CA GLN A 147 -7.89 10.21 2.61
C GLN A 147 -8.04 9.41 1.32
N PHE A 148 -9.26 8.97 1.04
CA PHE A 148 -9.60 8.34 -0.23
C PHE A 148 -9.69 9.38 -1.34
N TYR A 149 -8.96 9.12 -2.44
CA TYR A 149 -9.02 9.89 -3.69
C TYR A 149 -9.29 8.98 -4.87
N THR A 150 -10.14 9.42 -5.76
CA THR A 150 -10.25 8.79 -7.08
C THR A 150 -9.04 9.17 -7.95
N ILE A 151 -8.70 8.34 -8.90
CA ILE A 151 -7.64 8.67 -9.89
C ILE A 151 -7.99 9.93 -10.67
N GLN A 152 -9.29 10.18 -10.91
CA GLN A 152 -9.74 11.40 -11.58
C GLN A 152 -9.45 12.65 -10.74
N GLU A 153 -9.72 12.62 -9.43
CA GLU A 153 -9.40 13.73 -8.52
C GLU A 153 -7.89 14.02 -8.49
N VAL A 154 -7.06 12.99 -8.38
CA VAL A 154 -5.59 13.17 -8.45
C VAL A 154 -5.16 13.84 -9.76
N LEU A 155 -5.77 13.49 -10.88
CA LEU A 155 -5.46 14.09 -12.19
C LEU A 155 -6.05 15.51 -12.33
N ASP A 156 -7.16 15.81 -11.69
CA ASP A 156 -7.74 17.16 -11.65
C ASP A 156 -6.87 18.08 -10.80
N ASP A 157 -6.37 17.64 -9.65
CA ASP A 157 -5.39 18.38 -8.84
C ASP A 157 -4.10 18.65 -9.63
N LEU A 158 -3.60 17.65 -10.37
CA LEU A 158 -2.44 17.84 -11.24
C LEU A 158 -2.71 18.86 -12.35
N HIS A 159 -3.93 18.90 -12.88
CA HIS A 159 -4.34 19.92 -13.84
C HIS A 159 -4.29 21.33 -13.22
N GLU A 160 -4.86 21.50 -12.03
CA GLU A 160 -4.89 22.78 -11.32
C GLU A 160 -3.47 23.29 -10.99
N ILE A 161 -2.62 22.39 -10.47
CA ILE A 161 -1.25 22.75 -10.08
C ILE A 161 -0.36 23.05 -11.28
N THR A 162 -0.50 22.33 -12.39
CA THR A 162 0.45 22.40 -13.51
C THR A 162 -0.04 23.19 -14.71
N GLY A 163 -1.35 23.51 -14.79
CA GLY A 163 -1.98 24.13 -15.95
C GLY A 163 -2.01 23.25 -17.20
N LYS A 164 -1.62 21.98 -17.12
CA LYS A 164 -1.63 21.05 -18.25
C LYS A 164 -3.07 20.62 -18.61
N ARG A 165 -3.24 20.02 -19.79
CA ARG A 165 -4.55 19.64 -20.32
C ARG A 165 -5.28 18.72 -19.33
N ARG A 166 -6.51 19.07 -18.95
CA ARG A 166 -7.39 18.21 -18.14
C ARG A 166 -7.74 16.93 -18.89
N LEU A 167 -7.55 15.79 -18.24
CA LEU A 167 -7.89 14.49 -18.78
C LEU A 167 -9.39 14.22 -18.55
N LYS A 168 -10.16 14.06 -19.63
CA LYS A 168 -11.61 13.83 -19.55
C LYS A 168 -12.02 12.39 -19.86
N SER A 169 -11.09 11.60 -20.42
CA SER A 169 -11.39 10.24 -20.87
C SER A 169 -11.21 9.27 -19.69
N VAL A 170 -12.32 8.69 -19.23
CA VAL A 170 -12.34 7.67 -18.18
C VAL A 170 -12.76 6.35 -18.81
N LEU A 171 -11.91 5.34 -18.70
CA LEU A 171 -12.20 3.99 -19.18
C LEU A 171 -13.05 3.25 -18.14
N PRO A 172 -14.12 2.57 -18.55
CA PRO A 172 -14.85 1.70 -17.64
C PRO A 172 -13.95 0.59 -17.10
N LEU A 173 -14.11 0.27 -15.83
CA LEU A 173 -13.25 -0.72 -15.15
C LEU A 173 -13.33 -2.11 -15.79
N TRP A 174 -14.52 -2.53 -16.26
CA TRP A 174 -14.68 -3.80 -16.97
C TRP A 174 -13.81 -3.90 -18.23
N PHE A 175 -13.70 -2.78 -18.98
CA PHE A 175 -12.87 -2.72 -20.19
C PHE A 175 -11.38 -2.78 -19.83
N ALA A 176 -10.95 -2.04 -18.80
CA ALA A 176 -9.59 -2.10 -18.30
C ALA A 176 -9.23 -3.51 -17.80
N LYS A 177 -10.13 -4.20 -17.08
CA LYS A 177 -9.94 -5.59 -16.64
C LYS A 177 -9.80 -6.57 -17.82
N LEU A 178 -10.59 -6.39 -18.87
CA LEU A 178 -10.52 -7.25 -20.05
C LEU A 178 -9.20 -7.08 -20.81
N THR A 179 -8.66 -5.87 -20.86
CA THR A 179 -7.44 -5.54 -21.60
C THR A 179 -6.16 -5.69 -20.79
N ALA A 180 -6.23 -5.71 -19.44
CA ALA A 180 -5.06 -5.77 -18.57
C ALA A 180 -4.12 -6.98 -18.86
N PRO A 181 -4.58 -8.21 -19.03
CA PRO A 181 -3.69 -9.33 -19.31
C PRO A 181 -2.92 -9.17 -20.63
N LEU A 182 -3.57 -8.62 -21.65
CA LEU A 182 -2.92 -8.35 -22.94
C LEU A 182 -1.90 -7.21 -22.81
N ALA A 183 -2.24 -6.16 -22.08
CA ALA A 183 -1.34 -5.06 -21.79
C ALA A 183 -0.12 -5.53 -21.01
N GLU A 184 -0.28 -6.36 -19.98
CA GLU A 184 0.84 -6.92 -19.20
C GLU A 184 1.82 -7.70 -20.07
N VAL A 185 1.32 -8.56 -21.00
CA VAL A 185 2.16 -9.30 -21.96
C VAL A 185 2.88 -8.34 -22.91
N TRP A 186 2.18 -7.35 -23.46
CA TRP A 186 2.75 -6.36 -24.36
C TRP A 186 3.86 -5.53 -23.70
N TYR A 187 3.63 -4.98 -22.49
CA TYR A 187 4.62 -4.22 -21.75
C TYR A 187 5.82 -5.08 -21.32
N LYS A 188 5.59 -6.36 -21.02
CA LYS A 188 6.67 -7.31 -20.74
C LYS A 188 7.57 -7.53 -21.96
N MET A 189 7.01 -7.60 -23.17
CA MET A 189 7.79 -7.69 -24.41
C MET A 189 8.60 -6.39 -24.65
N LEU A 190 8.03 -5.23 -24.34
CA LEU A 190 8.71 -3.93 -24.45
C LEU A 190 9.70 -3.67 -23.32
N ARG A 191 9.81 -4.55 -22.32
CA ARG A 191 10.62 -4.37 -21.10
C ARG A 191 10.30 -3.07 -20.36
N GLN A 192 9.03 -2.66 -20.38
CA GLN A 192 8.52 -1.48 -19.69
C GLN A 192 7.52 -1.90 -18.59
N PRO A 193 7.44 -1.18 -17.47
CA PRO A 193 6.40 -1.43 -16.49
C PRO A 193 5.02 -1.08 -17.08
N PRO A 194 4.00 -1.93 -16.91
CA PRO A 194 2.67 -1.64 -17.38
C PRO A 194 2.06 -0.45 -16.60
N LEU A 195 1.26 0.38 -17.28
CA LEU A 195 0.53 1.49 -16.64
C LEU A 195 -0.47 0.99 -15.60
N TYR A 196 -1.07 -0.17 -15.83
CA TYR A 196 -1.95 -0.86 -14.89
C TYR A 196 -1.79 -2.37 -15.03
N THR A 197 -2.02 -3.07 -13.94
CA THR A 197 -1.99 -4.52 -13.83
C THR A 197 -3.35 -5.01 -13.36
N SER A 198 -3.64 -6.29 -13.55
CA SER A 198 -4.84 -6.91 -13.00
C SER A 198 -4.96 -6.69 -11.48
N TYR A 199 -3.83 -6.70 -10.77
CA TYR A 199 -3.79 -6.43 -9.33
C TYR A 199 -4.06 -4.95 -9.00
N SER A 200 -3.47 -4.00 -9.74
CA SER A 200 -3.74 -2.58 -9.51
C SER A 200 -5.19 -2.19 -9.80
N LEU A 201 -5.82 -2.81 -10.80
CA LEU A 201 -7.24 -2.63 -11.06
C LEU A 201 -8.13 -3.19 -9.93
N TYR A 202 -7.73 -4.33 -9.35
CA TYR A 202 -8.40 -4.87 -8.18
C TYR A 202 -8.30 -3.89 -6.99
N THR A 203 -7.11 -3.31 -6.73
CA THR A 203 -6.94 -2.37 -5.61
C THR A 203 -7.73 -1.07 -5.80
N LEU A 204 -7.91 -0.58 -7.03
CA LEU A 204 -8.72 0.59 -7.32
C LEU A 204 -10.24 0.36 -7.12
N GLU A 205 -10.68 -0.89 -7.13
CA GLU A 205 -12.07 -1.29 -6.90
C GLU A 205 -12.31 -1.73 -5.46
N SER A 206 -11.25 -2.08 -4.72
CA SER A 206 -11.36 -2.56 -3.34
C SER A 206 -11.81 -1.46 -2.38
N ASN A 207 -12.32 -1.86 -1.20
CA ASN A 207 -12.69 -0.91 -0.17
C ASN A 207 -11.43 -0.19 0.35
N GLY A 208 -11.32 1.10 0.09
CA GLY A 208 -10.22 1.98 0.53
C GLY A 208 -10.55 2.82 1.75
N ASN A 209 -11.61 2.50 2.50
CA ASN A 209 -12.00 3.25 3.69
C ASN A 209 -11.27 2.73 4.94
N PHE A 210 -10.09 3.28 5.22
CA PHE A 210 -9.26 2.92 6.38
C PHE A 210 -9.39 3.95 7.50
N SER A 211 -9.42 3.49 8.76
CA SER A 211 -9.31 4.37 9.93
C SER A 211 -7.86 4.47 10.38
N HIS A 212 -7.40 5.70 10.60
CA HIS A 212 -6.12 6.01 11.26
C HIS A 212 -6.31 6.51 12.70
N ASP A 213 -7.51 6.42 13.24
CA ASP A 213 -7.86 6.97 14.56
C ASP A 213 -6.93 6.49 15.66
N LYS A 214 -6.59 5.19 15.66
CA LYS A 214 -5.69 4.61 16.64
C LYS A 214 -4.28 5.19 16.55
N ALA A 215 -3.73 5.32 15.35
CA ALA A 215 -2.41 5.92 15.15
C ALA A 215 -2.38 7.40 15.54
N THR A 216 -3.50 8.10 15.42
CA THR A 216 -3.64 9.51 15.81
C THR A 216 -3.76 9.69 17.32
N GLN A 217 -4.35 8.73 18.03
CA GLN A 217 -4.62 8.82 19.47
C GLN A 217 -3.46 8.35 20.34
N GLU A 218 -2.63 7.47 19.86
CA GLU A 218 -1.53 6.83 20.59
C GLU A 218 -0.15 7.29 20.07
#